data_4fd189db2657744c6120476a6dd875dd
#
_entry.id   4fd189db2657744c6120476a6dd875dd
#
_cell.length_a   1.000
_cell.length_b   1.000
_cell.length_c   1.000
_cell.angle_alpha   90.00
_cell.angle_beta   90.00
_cell.angle_gamma   90.00
#
_symmetry.space_group_name_H-M   'P 1'
#
loop_
_entity.id
_entity.type
_entity.pdbx_description
1 polymer ?
#
loop_
_entity_poly.entity_id
_entity_poly.type
_entity_poly.pdbx_seq_one_letter_code
_entity_poly.pdbx_strand_id
1 'polypeptide(L)'
;MCIRDRLYIVHMFIQTEQTPNPQTLKFLPGKVVMDEGTAFFQNVGEAADSPFAKRLFDVEGVEGVFFGSDFITITKNQSLDWQVMKPLILGSIMDHYNSGDTTINISKKGEDKSLEIDENDTDIVKQIKELLDTRVRPAVAMDGGDIIYDSFKDGVVYLHMQGACSGCPSSTATLKMGIENMLKHYVPEVQEVRPIDG
;
A
#
# COMPACT_ATOMS: atom_id res chain seq x y z
N MET A 1 -4.37 -16.34 -48.70
CA MET A 1 -4.61 -17.21 -47.52
C MET A 1 -4.41 -16.33 -46.30
N CYS A 2 -5.52 -15.75 -45.83
CA CYS A 2 -5.47 -14.73 -44.77
C CYS A 2 -5.40 -15.42 -43.39
N ILE A 3 -4.31 -15.24 -42.71
CA ILE A 3 -4.18 -15.61 -41.32
C ILE A 3 -4.90 -14.50 -40.52
N ARG A 4 -6.08 -14.82 -40.01
CA ARG A 4 -6.79 -13.98 -39.06
C ARG A 4 -5.94 -13.91 -37.80
N ASP A 5 -5.35 -12.76 -37.54
CA ASP A 5 -4.83 -12.39 -36.26
C ASP A 5 -6.01 -12.39 -35.29
N ARG A 6 -6.15 -13.48 -34.55
CA ARG A 6 -7.01 -13.56 -33.38
C ARG A 6 -6.36 -12.68 -32.31
N LEU A 7 -6.80 -11.44 -32.22
CA LEU A 7 -6.62 -10.64 -31.05
C LEU A 7 -7.18 -11.46 -29.86
N TYR A 8 -6.28 -12.09 -29.12
CA TYR A 8 -6.61 -12.61 -27.79
C TYR A 8 -6.87 -11.38 -26.91
N ILE A 9 -8.13 -10.97 -26.82
CA ILE A 9 -8.58 -10.07 -25.78
C ILE A 9 -8.40 -10.88 -24.49
N VAL A 10 -7.27 -10.68 -23.81
CA VAL A 10 -7.07 -11.17 -22.47
C VAL A 10 -8.08 -10.42 -21.63
N HIS A 11 -9.20 -11.07 -21.34
CA HIS A 11 -10.17 -10.53 -20.37
C HIS A 11 -9.47 -10.48 -19.01
N MET A 12 -8.86 -9.33 -18.70
CA MET A 12 -8.35 -9.05 -17.37
C MET A 12 -9.55 -8.88 -16.45
N PHE A 13 -9.70 -9.78 -15.49
CA PHE A 13 -10.74 -9.68 -14.48
C PHE A 13 -10.14 -9.04 -13.24
N ILE A 14 -10.47 -7.78 -12.99
CA ILE A 14 -10.01 -7.03 -11.82
C ILE A 14 -11.05 -7.17 -10.72
N GLN A 15 -10.68 -7.83 -9.64
CA GLN A 15 -11.52 -7.91 -8.45
C GLN A 15 -11.37 -6.65 -7.60
N THR A 16 -12.38 -6.35 -6.80
CA THR A 16 -12.33 -5.22 -5.85
C THR A 16 -12.76 -5.70 -4.48
N GLU A 17 -12.02 -5.29 -3.45
CA GLU A 17 -12.29 -5.60 -2.05
C GLU A 17 -12.42 -4.30 -1.26
N GLN A 18 -13.38 -4.30 -0.34
CA GLN A 18 -13.52 -3.21 0.61
C GLN A 18 -12.40 -3.28 1.65
N THR A 19 -11.97 -2.13 2.12
CA THR A 19 -11.00 -2.00 3.19
C THR A 19 -11.66 -1.48 4.46
N PRO A 20 -11.02 -1.58 5.62
CA PRO A 20 -11.53 -0.96 6.85
C PRO A 20 -11.70 0.56 6.77
N ASN A 21 -11.01 1.21 5.83
CA ASN A 21 -11.13 2.62 5.56
C ASN A 21 -12.13 2.87 4.44
N PRO A 22 -13.31 3.49 4.68
CA PRO A 22 -14.34 3.69 3.66
C PRO A 22 -13.92 4.62 2.51
N GLN A 23 -12.84 5.39 2.69
CA GLN A 23 -12.28 6.24 1.64
C GLN A 23 -11.34 5.48 0.71
N THR A 24 -11.01 4.23 1.02
CA THR A 24 -10.10 3.42 0.22
C THR A 24 -10.80 2.18 -0.34
N LEU A 25 -10.35 1.76 -1.51
CA LEU A 25 -10.80 0.54 -2.17
C LEU A 25 -9.58 -0.20 -2.72
N LYS A 26 -9.54 -1.51 -2.51
CA LYS A 26 -8.48 -2.40 -2.98
C LYS A 26 -8.88 -3.03 -4.30
N PHE A 27 -7.99 -2.97 -5.28
CA PHE A 27 -8.13 -3.54 -6.62
C PHE A 27 -7.10 -4.65 -6.80
N LEU A 28 -7.55 -5.81 -7.27
CA LEU A 28 -6.71 -6.97 -7.54
C LEU A 28 -6.74 -7.26 -9.05
N PRO A 29 -5.71 -6.83 -9.80
CA PRO A 29 -5.66 -7.03 -11.24
C PRO A 29 -5.35 -8.48 -11.66
N GLY A 30 -5.04 -9.36 -10.69
CA GLY A 30 -4.63 -10.74 -10.96
C GLY A 30 -3.25 -10.86 -11.61
N LYS A 31 -2.44 -9.81 -11.47
CA LYS A 31 -1.06 -9.72 -11.95
C LYS A 31 -0.19 -9.07 -10.88
N VAL A 32 1.10 -9.30 -10.97
CA VAL A 32 2.07 -8.61 -10.12
C VAL A 32 2.00 -7.11 -10.43
N VAL A 33 1.88 -6.31 -9.37
CA VAL A 33 1.90 -4.84 -9.42
C VAL A 33 3.30 -4.35 -9.08
N MET A 34 3.88 -4.87 -7.99
CA MET A 34 5.25 -4.60 -7.56
C MET A 34 6.01 -5.92 -7.42
N ASP A 35 7.18 -6.02 -8.02
CA ASP A 35 8.03 -7.22 -7.89
C ASP A 35 8.59 -7.36 -6.48
N GLU A 36 8.91 -6.22 -5.84
CA GLU A 36 9.46 -6.14 -4.48
C GLU A 36 8.98 -4.85 -3.81
N GLY A 37 8.75 -4.93 -2.50
CA GLY A 37 8.37 -3.78 -1.67
C GLY A 37 6.96 -3.27 -1.96
N THR A 38 6.72 -2.05 -1.54
CA THR A 38 5.47 -1.31 -1.73
C THR A 38 5.77 0.12 -2.14
N ALA A 39 4.80 0.82 -2.71
CA ALA A 39 4.95 2.23 -3.06
C ALA A 39 3.67 2.99 -2.71
N PHE A 40 3.82 4.13 -2.05
CA PHE A 40 2.72 5.00 -1.67
C PHE A 40 2.92 6.41 -2.22
N PHE A 41 1.90 6.93 -2.87
CA PHE A 41 1.86 8.25 -3.45
C PHE A 41 0.68 9.01 -2.85
N GLN A 42 0.96 10.07 -2.13
CA GLN A 42 -0.06 10.91 -1.48
C GLN A 42 -0.58 12.02 -2.40
N ASN A 43 0.13 12.27 -3.50
CA ASN A 43 -0.25 13.28 -4.49
C ASN A 43 0.41 12.99 -5.84
N VAL A 44 -0.07 13.66 -6.88
CA VAL A 44 0.44 13.50 -8.25
C VAL A 44 1.93 13.89 -8.39
N GLY A 45 2.42 14.79 -7.54
CA GLY A 45 3.83 15.22 -7.56
C GLY A 45 4.78 14.08 -7.17
N GLU A 46 4.39 13.26 -6.21
CA GLU A 46 5.15 12.07 -5.80
C GLU A 46 5.14 10.96 -6.86
N ALA A 47 4.09 10.91 -7.68
CA ALA A 47 3.94 9.94 -8.77
C ALA A 47 4.84 10.23 -9.98
N ALA A 48 5.75 11.22 -9.91
CA ALA A 48 6.58 11.65 -11.04
C ALA A 48 7.33 10.51 -11.74
N ASP A 49 7.79 9.52 -10.99
CA ASP A 49 8.54 8.37 -11.47
C ASP A 49 7.67 7.12 -11.74
N SER A 50 6.35 7.23 -11.55
CA SER A 50 5.41 6.13 -11.80
C SER A 50 4.38 6.50 -12.87
N PRO A 51 4.54 6.05 -14.12
CA PRO A 51 3.54 6.25 -15.16
C PRO A 51 2.17 5.69 -14.77
N PHE A 52 2.15 4.58 -14.04
CA PHE A 52 0.92 3.96 -13.58
C PHE A 52 0.21 4.80 -12.50
N ALA A 53 0.93 5.26 -11.49
CA ALA A 53 0.35 6.12 -10.47
C ALA A 53 -0.18 7.43 -11.07
N LYS A 54 0.56 8.07 -12.00
CA LYS A 54 0.08 9.26 -12.72
C LYS A 54 -1.25 9.00 -13.41
N ARG A 55 -1.36 7.92 -14.16
CA ARG A 55 -2.60 7.54 -14.86
C ARG A 55 -3.77 7.36 -13.90
N LEU A 56 -3.52 6.85 -12.70
CA LEU A 56 -4.55 6.69 -11.67
C LEU A 56 -4.93 8.05 -11.05
N PHE A 57 -3.98 8.97 -10.88
CA PHE A 57 -4.26 10.33 -10.43
C PHE A 57 -4.99 11.20 -11.47
N ASP A 58 -4.94 10.83 -12.78
CA ASP A 58 -5.75 11.48 -13.81
C ASP A 58 -7.26 11.23 -13.63
N VAL A 59 -7.63 10.22 -12.84
CA VAL A 59 -9.02 9.99 -12.47
C VAL A 59 -9.42 11.01 -11.39
N GLU A 60 -10.41 11.86 -11.71
CA GLU A 60 -10.92 12.86 -10.79
C GLU A 60 -11.33 12.27 -9.44
N GLY A 61 -10.82 12.84 -8.37
CA GLY A 61 -11.11 12.42 -6.99
C GLY A 61 -10.18 11.39 -6.41
N VAL A 62 -9.17 10.94 -7.12
CA VAL A 62 -8.09 10.13 -6.54
C VAL A 62 -7.15 11.05 -5.74
N GLU A 63 -7.02 10.78 -4.45
CA GLU A 63 -6.17 11.53 -3.51
C GLU A 63 -4.94 10.74 -3.06
N GLY A 64 -4.94 9.42 -3.24
CA GLY A 64 -3.80 8.58 -2.90
C GLY A 64 -3.80 7.29 -3.69
N VAL A 65 -2.59 6.81 -4.01
CA VAL A 65 -2.36 5.54 -4.72
C VAL A 65 -1.32 4.75 -3.95
N PHE A 66 -1.65 3.52 -3.61
CA PHE A 66 -0.74 2.59 -2.98
C PHE A 66 -0.62 1.32 -3.82
N PHE A 67 0.61 0.90 -4.07
CA PHE A 67 0.93 -0.35 -4.76
C PHE A 67 1.48 -1.37 -3.78
N GLY A 68 0.81 -2.52 -3.68
CA GLY A 68 1.33 -3.72 -3.04
C GLY A 68 1.90 -4.68 -4.08
N SER A 69 2.22 -5.91 -3.66
CA SER A 69 2.80 -6.93 -4.55
C SER A 69 1.86 -7.34 -5.70
N ASP A 70 0.57 -7.53 -5.40
CA ASP A 70 -0.46 -8.04 -6.32
C ASP A 70 -1.76 -7.23 -6.26
N PHE A 71 -1.75 -6.09 -5.59
CA PHE A 71 -2.92 -5.23 -5.42
C PHE A 71 -2.58 -3.74 -5.49
N ILE A 72 -3.63 -2.97 -5.73
CA ILE A 72 -3.60 -1.50 -5.77
C ILE A 72 -4.66 -0.99 -4.81
N THR A 73 -4.31 -0.09 -3.91
CA THR A 73 -5.29 0.61 -3.07
C THR A 73 -5.39 2.07 -3.51
N ILE A 74 -6.61 2.50 -3.76
CA ILE A 74 -6.91 3.88 -4.15
C ILE A 74 -7.61 4.56 -2.98
N THR A 75 -7.14 5.75 -2.63
CA THR A 75 -7.80 6.66 -1.69
C THR A 75 -8.55 7.71 -2.49
N LYS A 76 -9.84 7.86 -2.18
CA LYS A 76 -10.71 8.83 -2.86
C LYS A 76 -10.99 10.05 -2.00
N ASN A 77 -11.33 11.15 -2.67
CA ASN A 77 -11.94 12.32 -2.04
C ASN A 77 -13.28 11.96 -1.36
N GLN A 78 -13.55 12.56 -0.22
CA GLN A 78 -14.78 12.32 0.55
C GLN A 78 -16.06 12.69 -0.21
N SER A 79 -16.00 13.66 -1.13
CA SER A 79 -17.16 14.18 -1.86
C SER A 79 -17.62 13.30 -3.02
N LEU A 80 -16.80 12.33 -3.47
CA LEU A 80 -17.11 11.49 -4.62
C LEU A 80 -17.52 10.08 -4.19
N ASP A 81 -18.33 9.42 -5.04
CA ASP A 81 -18.82 8.07 -4.79
C ASP A 81 -18.00 7.02 -5.57
N TRP A 82 -17.77 5.88 -4.94
CA TRP A 82 -17.12 4.73 -5.57
C TRP A 82 -17.85 4.23 -6.82
N GLN A 83 -19.18 4.39 -6.89
CA GLN A 83 -19.95 3.97 -8.07
C GLN A 83 -19.54 4.72 -9.33
N VAL A 84 -19.15 5.98 -9.19
CA VAL A 84 -18.66 6.82 -10.29
C VAL A 84 -17.20 6.56 -10.60
N MET A 85 -16.37 6.49 -9.56
CA MET A 85 -14.91 6.38 -9.70
C MET A 85 -14.44 4.99 -10.14
N LYS A 86 -15.07 3.93 -9.63
CA LYS A 86 -14.63 2.54 -9.86
C LYS A 86 -14.51 2.17 -11.33
N PRO A 87 -15.48 2.47 -12.24
CA PRO A 87 -15.33 2.15 -13.65
C PRO A 87 -14.15 2.87 -14.31
N LEU A 88 -13.87 4.12 -13.92
CA LEU A 88 -12.76 4.91 -14.45
C LEU A 88 -11.41 4.34 -14.00
N ILE A 89 -11.30 3.98 -12.72
CA ILE A 89 -10.10 3.35 -12.16
C ILE A 89 -9.84 2.00 -12.82
N LEU A 90 -10.87 1.16 -12.98
CA LEU A 90 -10.76 -0.11 -13.68
C LEU A 90 -10.27 0.07 -15.12
N GLY A 91 -10.78 1.07 -15.85
CA GLY A 91 -10.32 1.44 -17.17
C GLY A 91 -8.83 1.80 -17.18
N SER A 92 -8.41 2.66 -16.25
CA SER A 92 -7.00 3.09 -16.12
C SER A 92 -6.06 1.93 -15.82
N ILE A 93 -6.48 0.98 -14.97
CA ILE A 93 -5.69 -0.22 -14.67
C ILE A 93 -5.58 -1.11 -15.93
N MET A 94 -6.68 -1.35 -16.62
CA MET A 94 -6.69 -2.15 -17.86
C MET A 94 -5.81 -1.52 -18.95
N ASP A 95 -5.89 -0.21 -19.12
CA ASP A 95 -5.09 0.52 -20.10
C ASP A 95 -3.59 0.42 -19.79
N HIS A 96 -3.21 0.50 -18.51
CA HIS A 96 -1.83 0.32 -18.10
C HIS A 96 -1.28 -1.05 -18.50
N TYR A 97 -1.99 -2.11 -18.16
CA TYR A 97 -1.54 -3.48 -18.51
C TYR A 97 -1.61 -3.79 -20.00
N ASN A 98 -2.46 -3.10 -20.77
CA ASN A 98 -2.54 -3.25 -22.23
C ASN A 98 -1.43 -2.45 -22.94
N SER A 99 -1.01 -1.31 -22.39
CA SER A 99 0.08 -0.50 -22.95
C SER A 99 1.46 -1.13 -22.73
N GLY A 100 1.58 -1.99 -21.70
CA GLY A 100 2.86 -2.60 -21.32
C GLY A 100 3.85 -1.62 -20.68
N ASP A 101 3.31 -0.50 -20.19
CA ASP A 101 4.11 0.49 -19.46
C ASP A 101 4.61 -0.07 -18.12
N THR A 102 5.73 0.45 -17.64
CA THR A 102 6.26 0.08 -16.33
C THR A 102 5.44 0.68 -15.21
N THR A 103 5.26 -0.07 -14.12
CA THR A 103 4.54 0.40 -12.92
C THR A 103 5.29 1.56 -12.28
N ILE A 104 6.60 1.40 -12.08
CA ILE A 104 7.50 2.41 -11.55
C ILE A 104 8.82 2.36 -12.33
N ASN A 105 9.41 3.52 -12.64
CA ASN A 105 10.75 3.60 -13.20
C ASN A 105 11.78 3.22 -12.13
N ILE A 106 12.68 2.30 -12.46
CA ILE A 106 13.61 1.61 -11.55
C ILE A 106 14.55 2.55 -10.75
N SER A 107 14.64 3.83 -11.12
CA SER A 107 15.49 4.82 -10.47
C SER A 107 15.10 5.18 -9.03
N LYS A 108 13.90 4.79 -8.58
CA LYS A 108 13.41 4.99 -7.21
C LYS A 108 12.60 3.77 -6.72
N LYS A 109 13.15 2.57 -6.88
CA LYS A 109 12.73 1.46 -6.02
C LYS A 109 13.08 1.91 -4.59
N GLY A 110 12.08 2.38 -3.87
CA GLY A 110 12.18 2.49 -2.43
C GLY A 110 12.34 1.06 -1.92
N GLU A 111 13.58 0.59 -1.83
CA GLU A 111 13.87 -0.57 -1.02
C GLU A 111 13.35 -0.22 0.36
N ASP A 112 12.22 -0.81 0.74
CA ASP A 112 11.71 -0.66 2.10
C ASP A 112 12.61 -1.46 3.04
N LYS A 113 13.76 -0.86 3.34
CA LYS A 113 14.74 -1.40 4.29
C LYS A 113 14.36 -1.14 5.75
N SER A 114 13.20 -0.54 5.99
CA SER A 114 12.81 -0.15 7.35
C SER A 114 12.72 -1.33 8.32
N LEU A 115 12.40 -2.52 7.81
CA LEU A 115 12.36 -3.75 8.61
C LEU A 115 13.58 -4.66 8.40
N GLU A 116 14.52 -4.31 7.51
CA GLU A 116 15.80 -5.02 7.47
C GLU A 116 16.53 -4.88 8.80
N ILE A 117 17.00 -6.00 9.33
CA ILE A 117 17.75 -6.03 10.58
C ILE A 117 19.16 -5.54 10.29
N ASP A 118 19.54 -4.41 10.90
CA ASP A 118 20.89 -3.89 10.86
C ASP A 118 21.75 -4.51 11.97
N GLU A 119 23.05 -4.66 11.74
CA GLU A 119 23.99 -5.14 12.76
C GLU A 119 24.05 -4.22 14.00
N ASN A 120 23.75 -2.94 13.81
CA ASN A 120 23.71 -1.95 14.88
C ASN A 120 22.39 -1.91 15.64
N ASP A 121 21.36 -2.62 15.17
CA ASP A 121 20.08 -2.71 15.88
C ASP A 121 20.25 -3.41 17.22
N THR A 122 19.63 -2.86 18.25
CA THR A 122 19.54 -3.55 19.54
C THR A 122 18.67 -4.79 19.43
N ASP A 123 18.83 -5.75 20.32
CA ASP A 123 18.02 -6.98 20.32
C ASP A 123 16.52 -6.68 20.40
N ILE A 124 16.14 -5.62 21.10
CA ILE A 124 14.77 -5.12 21.18
C ILE A 124 14.28 -4.66 19.81
N VAL A 125 15.06 -3.86 19.11
CA VAL A 125 14.71 -3.36 17.76
C VAL A 125 14.60 -4.49 16.76
N LYS A 126 15.52 -5.45 16.81
CA LYS A 126 15.48 -6.65 15.95
C LYS A 126 14.19 -7.43 16.17
N GLN A 127 13.79 -7.63 17.41
CA GLN A 127 12.57 -8.35 17.75
C GLN A 127 11.32 -7.58 17.30
N ILE A 128 11.30 -6.24 17.47
CA ILE A 128 10.21 -5.39 16.97
C ILE A 128 10.09 -5.52 15.45
N LYS A 129 11.18 -5.36 14.71
CA LYS A 129 11.19 -5.46 13.23
C LYS A 129 10.70 -6.84 12.76
N GLU A 130 11.17 -7.92 13.38
CA GLU A 130 10.74 -9.29 13.04
C GLU A 130 9.24 -9.48 13.28
N LEU A 131 8.69 -8.99 14.40
CA LEU A 131 7.27 -9.09 14.69
C LEU A 131 6.42 -8.27 13.72
N LEU A 132 6.88 -7.07 13.37
CA LEU A 132 6.21 -6.24 12.38
C LEU A 132 6.19 -6.92 11.01
N ASP A 133 7.30 -7.47 10.55
CA ASP A 133 7.41 -8.11 9.25
C ASP A 133 6.60 -9.41 9.16
N THR A 134 6.70 -10.27 10.19
CA THR A 134 6.10 -11.61 10.13
C THR A 134 4.64 -11.65 10.52
N ARG A 135 4.14 -10.70 11.31
CA ARG A 135 2.78 -10.72 11.86
C ARG A 135 1.92 -9.53 11.45
N VAL A 136 2.49 -8.33 11.41
CA VAL A 136 1.70 -7.11 11.15
C VAL A 136 1.57 -6.85 9.66
N ARG A 137 2.67 -6.84 8.91
CA ARG A 137 2.64 -6.56 7.47
C ARG A 137 1.71 -7.47 6.67
N PRO A 138 1.70 -8.82 6.89
CA PRO A 138 0.75 -9.68 6.19
C PRO A 138 -0.71 -9.32 6.47
N ALA A 139 -1.02 -8.99 7.73
CA ALA A 139 -2.38 -8.61 8.12
C ALA A 139 -2.81 -7.28 7.50
N VAL A 140 -1.96 -6.25 7.54
CA VAL A 140 -2.29 -4.93 6.96
C VAL A 140 -2.32 -4.96 5.43
N ALA A 141 -1.54 -5.83 4.78
CA ALA A 141 -1.61 -6.05 3.34
C ALA A 141 -2.96 -6.65 2.92
N MET A 142 -3.54 -7.53 3.74
CA MET A 142 -4.91 -8.02 3.50
C MET A 142 -5.91 -6.88 3.49
N ASP A 143 -5.75 -5.89 4.36
CA ASP A 143 -6.58 -4.70 4.46
C ASP A 143 -6.24 -3.61 3.41
N GLY A 144 -5.24 -3.85 2.56
CA GLY A 144 -4.86 -2.94 1.47
C GLY A 144 -3.91 -1.83 1.89
N GLY A 145 -3.12 -2.03 2.92
CA GLY A 145 -2.12 -1.08 3.40
C GLY A 145 -0.77 -1.70 3.70
N ASP A 146 0.11 -0.89 4.25
CA ASP A 146 1.42 -1.32 4.77
C ASP A 146 1.83 -0.44 5.95
N ILE A 147 2.88 -0.88 6.66
CA ILE A 147 3.52 -0.13 7.74
C ILE A 147 5.03 -0.07 7.49
N ILE A 148 5.63 1.07 7.79
CA ILE A 148 7.07 1.29 7.74
C ILE A 148 7.55 1.60 9.14
N TYR A 149 8.54 0.84 9.62
CA TYR A 149 9.21 1.12 10.89
C TYR A 149 10.10 2.37 10.74
N ASP A 150 9.95 3.32 11.66
CA ASP A 150 10.80 4.50 11.71
C ASP A 150 11.85 4.37 12.83
N SER A 151 11.39 4.28 14.07
CA SER A 151 12.31 4.24 15.21
C SER A 151 11.66 3.68 16.48
N PHE A 152 12.52 3.30 17.44
CA PHE A 152 12.12 2.96 18.80
C PHE A 152 12.89 3.84 19.79
N LYS A 153 12.17 4.65 20.57
CA LYS A 153 12.75 5.59 21.55
C LYS A 153 11.89 5.62 22.80
N ASP A 154 12.52 5.50 23.96
CA ASP A 154 11.89 5.61 25.28
C ASP A 154 10.61 4.77 25.45
N GLY A 155 10.63 3.53 24.92
CA GLY A 155 9.49 2.62 24.96
C GLY A 155 8.41 2.90 23.90
N VAL A 156 8.61 3.89 23.02
CA VAL A 156 7.67 4.24 21.93
C VAL A 156 8.19 3.74 20.60
N VAL A 157 7.37 2.97 19.90
CA VAL A 157 7.62 2.54 18.51
C VAL A 157 6.93 3.52 17.58
N TYR A 158 7.68 4.09 16.65
CA TYR A 158 7.20 5.01 15.63
C TYR A 158 7.05 4.28 14.31
N LEU A 159 5.87 4.42 13.68
CA LEU A 159 5.51 3.74 12.43
C LEU A 159 4.87 4.73 11.45
N HIS A 160 5.24 4.66 10.18
CA HIS A 160 4.46 5.26 9.10
C HIS A 160 3.39 4.28 8.63
N MET A 161 2.16 4.75 8.49
CA MET A 161 1.05 3.95 7.96
C MET A 161 0.77 4.37 6.52
N GLN A 162 0.61 3.38 5.64
CA GLN A 162 0.43 3.59 4.20
C GLN A 162 -0.84 2.92 3.67
N GLY A 163 -1.31 3.39 2.51
CA GLY A 163 -2.50 2.84 1.85
C GLY A 163 -3.76 2.96 2.71
N ALA A 164 -4.52 1.88 2.84
CA ALA A 164 -5.76 1.86 3.64
C ALA A 164 -5.54 2.11 5.13
N CYS A 165 -4.32 1.92 5.64
CA CYS A 165 -3.98 2.14 7.05
C CYS A 165 -3.83 3.63 7.39
N SER A 166 -3.67 4.50 6.40
CA SER A 166 -3.52 5.95 6.56
C SER A 166 -4.84 6.70 6.39
N GLY A 167 -4.93 7.89 6.97
CA GLY A 167 -6.00 8.87 6.68
C GLY A 167 -7.37 8.64 7.33
N CYS A 168 -7.63 7.49 7.96
CA CYS A 168 -8.90 7.25 8.67
C CYS A 168 -8.67 7.13 10.19
N PRO A 169 -9.14 8.09 11.00
CA PRO A 169 -8.90 8.07 12.45
C PRO A 169 -9.37 6.80 13.15
N SER A 170 -10.49 6.23 12.73
CA SER A 170 -11.07 5.03 13.37
C SER A 170 -10.29 3.75 13.04
N SER A 171 -9.92 3.55 11.78
CA SER A 171 -9.12 2.38 11.36
C SER A 171 -7.70 2.48 11.90
N THR A 172 -7.09 3.66 11.84
CA THR A 172 -5.76 3.93 12.40
C THR A 172 -5.71 3.67 13.91
N ALA A 173 -6.72 4.11 14.67
CA ALA A 173 -6.78 3.88 16.11
C ALA A 173 -6.89 2.38 16.45
N THR A 174 -7.74 1.64 15.74
CA THR A 174 -7.93 0.20 15.95
C THR A 174 -6.66 -0.57 15.59
N LEU A 175 -6.04 -0.25 14.46
CA LEU A 175 -4.80 -0.89 14.02
C LEU A 175 -3.65 -0.58 15.00
N LYS A 176 -3.50 0.69 15.40
CA LYS A 176 -2.53 1.11 16.42
C LYS A 176 -2.65 0.28 17.69
N MET A 177 -3.87 0.15 18.23
CA MET A 177 -4.13 -0.62 19.47
C MET A 177 -3.77 -2.11 19.27
N GLY A 178 -4.10 -2.69 18.13
CA GLY A 178 -3.77 -4.07 17.80
C GLY A 178 -2.26 -4.31 17.76
N ILE A 179 -1.52 -3.45 17.05
CA ILE A 179 -0.05 -3.51 16.97
C ILE A 179 0.57 -3.31 18.36
N GLU A 180 0.10 -2.29 19.10
CA GLU A 180 0.62 -1.97 20.41
C GLU A 180 0.44 -3.13 21.40
N ASN A 181 -0.74 -3.72 21.47
CA ASN A 181 -1.01 -4.86 22.34
C ASN A 181 -0.15 -6.07 21.98
N MET A 182 0.00 -6.34 20.68
CA MET A 182 0.85 -7.43 20.19
C MET A 182 2.31 -7.19 20.55
N LEU A 183 2.85 -6.00 20.29
CA LEU A 183 4.23 -5.67 20.61
C LEU A 183 4.48 -5.73 22.12
N LYS A 184 3.63 -5.17 22.95
CA LYS A 184 3.72 -5.23 24.43
C LYS A 184 3.74 -6.67 24.96
N HIS A 185 3.02 -7.56 24.30
CA HIS A 185 2.97 -8.96 24.70
C HIS A 185 4.31 -9.69 24.49
N TYR A 186 4.99 -9.40 23.39
CA TYR A 186 6.25 -10.06 23.02
C TYR A 186 7.50 -9.27 23.42
N VAL A 187 7.39 -7.95 23.52
CA VAL A 187 8.46 -7.01 23.83
C VAL A 187 7.99 -6.09 24.96
N PRO A 188 8.19 -6.48 26.23
CA PRO A 188 7.69 -5.73 27.40
C PRO A 188 8.22 -4.30 27.49
N GLU A 189 9.33 -3.99 26.84
CA GLU A 189 9.93 -2.66 26.76
C GLU A 189 9.09 -1.67 25.95
N VAL A 190 8.20 -2.17 25.07
CA VAL A 190 7.28 -1.34 24.30
C VAL A 190 6.13 -0.88 25.20
N GLN A 191 5.99 0.43 25.31
CA GLN A 191 4.92 1.08 26.09
C GLN A 191 3.83 1.67 25.20
N GLU A 192 4.17 2.14 24.02
CA GLU A 192 3.26 2.79 23.09
C GLU A 192 3.69 2.60 21.65
N VAL A 193 2.71 2.59 20.74
CA VAL A 193 2.93 2.71 19.28
C VAL A 193 2.37 4.05 18.83
N ARG A 194 3.14 4.82 18.06
CA ARG A 194 2.71 6.11 17.50
C ARG A 194 2.81 6.09 15.98
N PRO A 195 1.69 6.31 15.28
CA PRO A 195 1.76 6.62 13.88
C PRO A 195 2.41 7.99 13.67
N ILE A 196 3.23 8.08 12.64
CA ILE A 196 3.80 9.33 12.16
C ILE A 196 3.16 9.62 10.80
N ASP A 197 2.63 10.82 10.66
CA ASP A 197 2.19 11.33 9.37
C ASP A 197 3.42 11.70 8.54
N GLY A 198 3.49 11.18 7.32
CA GLY A 198 4.57 11.45 6.38
C GLY A 198 4.40 12.80 5.67
#